data_4cd1cffd76822c8d09e07b5e7468ee9f
#
_entry.id   4cd1cffd76822c8d09e07b5e7468ee9f
#
_cell.length_a   1.000
_cell.length_b   1.000
_cell.length_c   1.000
_cell.angle_alpha   90.00
_cell.angle_beta   90.00
_cell.angle_gamma   90.00
#
_symmetry.space_group_name_H-M   'P 1'
#
loop_
_entity.id
_entity.type
_entity.pdbx_description
1 polymer ?
#
loop_
_entity_poly.entity_id
_entity_poly.type
_entity_poly.pdbx_seq_one_letter_code
_entity_poly.pdbx_strand_id
1 'polypeptide(L)'
;LEWYIEDACARVPILGTAGITRVVNGPIPYTPDGLPLLGPMPGVPNAFDACVFTFGIVQAGGAGKMMAEWLIEGETETDSWAVDPRRFTDHVDAAYTEAKAIETYSHEYAMHFPHIQWDAARNVKTGPVDDVLRAQGAEMGAYGGWERADYFPDNDFVPHQIDSYDRQPFFDIVGAECRHVQSDVGLLDLPGFSRFAISGKGAAAWLEQL
;
A
#
# COMPACT_ATOMS: atom_id res chain seq x y z
N LEU A 1 20.07 3.65 -19.95
CA LEU A 1 21.16 4.47 -19.43
C LEU A 1 21.31 5.78 -20.23
N GLU A 2 21.13 5.76 -21.56
CA GLU A 2 21.31 6.92 -22.43
C GLU A 2 20.44 8.11 -22.01
N TRP A 3 19.15 7.93 -21.85
CA TRP A 3 18.24 9.01 -21.46
C TRP A 3 18.56 9.63 -20.08
N TYR A 4 19.08 8.85 -19.13
CA TYR A 4 19.57 9.41 -17.86
C TYR A 4 20.78 10.32 -18.07
N ILE A 5 21.67 9.96 -19.00
CA ILE A 5 22.83 10.77 -19.33
C ILE A 5 22.39 12.07 -20.04
N GLU A 6 21.42 11.98 -20.95
CA GLU A 6 20.84 13.15 -21.63
C GLU A 6 20.21 14.12 -20.63
N ASP A 7 19.38 13.62 -19.69
CA ASP A 7 18.80 14.44 -18.63
C ASP A 7 19.85 15.07 -17.71
N ALA A 8 20.87 14.31 -17.36
CA ALA A 8 21.97 14.82 -16.55
C ALA A 8 22.75 15.92 -17.28
N CYS A 9 23.03 15.75 -18.56
CA CYS A 9 23.70 16.75 -19.39
C CYS A 9 22.84 18.01 -19.61
N ALA A 10 21.53 17.85 -19.73
CA ALA A 10 20.61 18.98 -19.83
C ALA A 10 20.62 19.85 -18.56
N ARG A 11 20.77 19.26 -17.40
CA ARG A 11 20.82 19.95 -16.10
C ARG A 11 22.21 20.46 -15.74
N VAL A 12 23.25 19.72 -16.12
CA VAL A 12 24.65 20.02 -15.84
C VAL A 12 25.47 19.86 -17.12
N PRO A 13 25.51 20.89 -18.00
CA PRO A 13 26.04 20.80 -19.37
C PRO A 13 27.47 20.28 -19.47
N ILE A 14 28.33 20.53 -18.47
CA ILE A 14 29.72 20.04 -18.46
C ILE A 14 29.81 18.52 -18.51
N LEU A 15 28.79 17.79 -18.04
CA LEU A 15 28.75 16.34 -18.12
C LEU A 15 28.77 15.81 -19.55
N GLY A 16 28.33 16.59 -20.52
CA GLY A 16 28.40 16.25 -21.95
C GLY A 16 29.83 16.11 -22.49
N THR A 17 30.81 16.67 -21.79
CA THR A 17 32.24 16.56 -22.14
C THR A 17 33.01 15.59 -21.23
N ALA A 18 32.35 15.05 -20.21
CA ALA A 18 32.96 14.12 -19.28
C ALA A 18 32.87 12.68 -19.78
N GLY A 19 33.90 11.89 -19.53
CA GLY A 19 33.87 10.45 -19.80
C GLY A 19 33.25 9.67 -18.65
N ILE A 20 32.66 8.51 -18.95
CA ILE A 20 32.15 7.56 -17.95
C ILE A 20 33.32 6.69 -17.48
N THR A 21 33.70 6.80 -16.22
CA THR A 21 34.76 5.99 -15.62
C THR A 21 34.31 4.57 -15.32
N ARG A 22 33.10 4.41 -14.79
CA ARG A 22 32.55 3.10 -14.41
C ARG A 22 31.03 3.16 -14.33
N VAL A 23 30.39 2.06 -14.73
CA VAL A 23 28.97 1.81 -14.49
C VAL A 23 28.87 0.75 -13.39
N VAL A 24 28.09 1.03 -12.36
CA VAL A 24 27.80 0.10 -11.26
C VAL A 24 26.34 -0.30 -11.35
N ASN A 25 26.09 -1.59 -11.33
CA ASN A 25 24.76 -2.17 -11.31
C ASN A 25 24.73 -3.32 -10.31
N GLY A 26 23.60 -3.48 -9.62
CA GLY A 26 23.40 -4.55 -8.65
C GLY A 26 21.92 -4.75 -8.31
N PRO A 27 21.55 -5.93 -7.80
CA PRO A 27 20.17 -6.18 -7.37
C PRO A 27 19.85 -5.37 -6.11
N ILE A 28 18.62 -4.87 -6.06
CA ILE A 28 18.07 -4.25 -4.86
C ILE A 28 16.91 -5.13 -4.39
N PRO A 29 16.88 -5.58 -3.11
CA PRO A 29 15.78 -6.34 -2.59
C PRO A 29 14.55 -5.43 -2.42
N TYR A 30 13.38 -5.93 -2.78
CA TYR A 30 12.11 -5.20 -2.70
C TYR A 30 11.03 -6.05 -2.08
N THR A 31 10.25 -5.47 -1.18
CA THR A 31 8.99 -6.04 -0.70
C THR A 31 7.84 -5.61 -1.62
N PRO A 32 6.66 -6.25 -1.52
CA PRO A 32 5.48 -5.86 -2.29
C PRO A 32 5.04 -4.40 -2.12
N ASP A 33 5.35 -3.78 -0.99
CA ASP A 33 4.99 -2.39 -0.66
C ASP A 33 6.20 -1.43 -0.62
N GLY A 34 7.41 -1.92 -0.90
CA GLY A 34 8.64 -1.12 -0.88
C GLY A 34 9.18 -0.79 0.52
N LEU A 35 8.46 -1.16 1.58
CA LEU A 35 8.86 -0.91 2.96
C LEU A 35 9.70 -2.08 3.52
N PRO A 36 10.66 -1.83 4.43
CA PRO A 36 11.49 -2.90 4.99
C PRO A 36 10.70 -3.91 5.83
N LEU A 37 11.33 -5.03 6.12
CA LEU A 37 10.87 -6.01 7.10
C LEU A 37 11.62 -5.76 8.40
N LEU A 38 10.90 -5.33 9.45
CA LEU A 38 11.48 -4.96 10.72
C LEU A 38 10.57 -5.38 11.88
N GLY A 39 10.96 -6.41 12.62
CA GLY A 39 10.19 -6.92 13.74
C GLY A 39 10.19 -8.44 13.86
N PRO A 40 9.28 -9.02 14.65
CA PRO A 40 9.21 -10.47 14.85
C PRO A 40 8.95 -11.24 13.56
N MET A 41 9.75 -12.28 13.32
CA MET A 41 9.59 -13.16 12.16
C MET A 41 8.32 -13.99 12.30
N PRO A 42 7.41 -13.99 11.31
CA PRO A 42 6.18 -14.79 11.36
C PRO A 42 6.46 -16.27 11.54
N GLY A 43 5.82 -16.89 12.53
CA GLY A 43 5.90 -18.33 12.78
C GLY A 43 7.20 -18.84 13.38
N VAL A 44 8.19 -18.00 13.65
CA VAL A 44 9.49 -18.41 14.22
C VAL A 44 9.72 -17.71 15.58
N PRO A 45 9.51 -18.36 16.71
CA PRO A 45 9.73 -17.76 18.03
C PRO A 45 11.18 -17.28 18.21
N ASN A 46 11.34 -16.11 18.85
CA ASN A 46 12.63 -15.48 19.13
C ASN A 46 13.50 -15.19 17.89
N ALA A 47 12.91 -15.12 16.71
CA ALA A 47 13.56 -14.66 15.50
C ALA A 47 12.97 -13.31 15.06
N PHE A 48 13.83 -12.45 14.50
CA PHE A 48 13.46 -11.11 14.07
C PHE A 48 14.00 -10.83 12.69
N ASP A 49 13.22 -10.15 11.87
CA ASP A 49 13.65 -9.62 10.59
C ASP A 49 14.14 -8.18 10.75
N ALA A 50 15.25 -7.86 10.08
CA ALA A 50 15.76 -6.52 9.89
C ALA A 50 16.40 -6.45 8.50
N CYS A 51 15.59 -6.46 7.47
CA CYS A 51 16.08 -6.60 6.09
C CYS A 51 15.20 -5.89 5.06
N VAL A 52 15.61 -5.97 3.80
CA VAL A 52 14.93 -5.35 2.65
C VAL A 52 14.82 -3.83 2.79
N PHE A 53 15.91 -3.20 3.21
CA PHE A 53 16.00 -1.75 3.28
C PHE A 53 16.43 -1.17 1.94
N THR A 54 15.51 -0.59 1.19
CA THR A 54 15.83 0.10 -0.06
C THR A 54 16.70 1.34 0.17
N PHE A 55 16.39 2.10 1.23
CA PHE A 55 17.13 3.29 1.66
C PHE A 55 17.88 3.03 2.98
N GLY A 56 18.65 1.95 3.03
CA GLY A 56 19.23 1.41 4.26
C GLY A 56 19.97 2.41 5.15
N ILE A 57 20.80 3.29 4.57
CA ILE A 57 21.60 4.25 5.36
C ILE A 57 20.71 5.23 6.12
N VAL A 58 19.72 5.81 5.45
CA VAL A 58 18.83 6.82 6.09
C VAL A 58 17.83 6.18 7.06
N GLN A 59 17.49 4.92 6.88
CA GLN A 59 16.58 4.19 7.76
C GLN A 59 17.27 3.53 8.96
N ALA A 60 18.59 3.34 8.92
CA ALA A 60 19.34 2.53 9.88
C ALA A 60 19.18 2.98 11.34
N GLY A 61 19.15 4.29 11.60
CA GLY A 61 19.03 4.82 12.97
C GLY A 61 17.68 4.47 13.61
N GLY A 62 16.57 4.72 12.90
CA GLY A 62 15.23 4.38 13.36
C GLY A 62 15.02 2.87 13.47
N ALA A 63 15.49 2.11 12.48
CA ALA A 63 15.42 0.65 12.49
C ALA A 63 16.16 0.04 13.69
N GLY A 64 17.36 0.57 14.02
CA GLY A 64 18.12 0.11 15.19
C GLY A 64 17.39 0.36 16.50
N LYS A 65 16.76 1.54 16.68
CA LYS A 65 15.93 1.83 17.85
C LYS A 65 14.76 0.85 17.97
N MET A 66 13.96 0.70 16.92
CA MET A 66 12.79 -0.19 16.92
C MET A 66 13.18 -1.65 17.20
N MET A 67 14.30 -2.13 16.63
CA MET A 67 14.79 -3.48 16.91
C MET A 67 15.23 -3.65 18.35
N ALA A 68 15.87 -2.66 18.95
CA ALA A 68 16.25 -2.70 20.36
C ALA A 68 14.99 -2.77 21.27
N GLU A 69 13.97 -1.99 20.98
CA GLU A 69 12.69 -2.01 21.69
C GLU A 69 12.02 -3.39 21.55
N TRP A 70 11.91 -3.96 20.35
CA TRP A 70 11.40 -5.30 20.13
C TRP A 70 12.14 -6.37 20.95
N LEU A 71 13.46 -6.29 21.03
CA LEU A 71 14.30 -7.28 21.70
C LEU A 71 14.26 -7.15 23.22
N ILE A 72 14.08 -5.95 23.76
CA ILE A 72 14.15 -5.67 25.19
C ILE A 72 12.76 -5.63 25.80
N GLU A 73 11.84 -4.91 25.19
CA GLU A 73 10.50 -4.62 25.73
C GLU A 73 9.42 -5.55 25.14
N GLY A 74 9.68 -6.19 23.99
CA GLY A 74 8.70 -7.03 23.28
C GLY A 74 7.71 -6.25 22.43
N GLU A 75 7.80 -4.92 22.42
CA GLU A 75 6.97 -4.01 21.62
C GLU A 75 7.73 -2.73 21.31
N THR A 76 7.27 -1.95 20.35
CA THR A 76 7.85 -0.64 20.00
C THR A 76 7.06 0.50 20.62
N GLU A 77 7.73 1.59 20.98
CA GLU A 77 7.12 2.82 21.47
C GLU A 77 6.18 3.46 20.44
N THR A 78 6.53 3.34 19.18
CA THR A 78 5.74 3.86 18.05
C THR A 78 5.08 2.72 17.29
N ASP A 79 3.97 3.01 16.61
CA ASP A 79 3.32 2.03 15.73
C ASP A 79 4.29 1.58 14.64
N SER A 80 4.60 0.28 14.64
CA SER A 80 5.51 -0.37 13.69
C SER A 80 4.80 -1.15 12.58
N TRP A 81 3.47 -1.11 12.52
CA TRP A 81 2.68 -1.91 11.59
C TRP A 81 3.16 -1.83 10.14
N ALA A 82 3.52 -0.63 9.68
CA ALA A 82 3.95 -0.42 8.30
C ALA A 82 5.23 -1.18 7.91
N VAL A 83 6.07 -1.55 8.87
CA VAL A 83 7.33 -2.27 8.66
C VAL A 83 7.34 -3.68 9.27
N ASP A 84 6.32 -4.03 10.05
CA ASP A 84 6.21 -5.33 10.70
C ASP A 84 6.05 -6.45 9.65
N PRO A 85 6.89 -7.50 9.65
CA PRO A 85 6.77 -8.61 8.71
C PRO A 85 5.41 -9.31 8.71
N ARG A 86 4.69 -9.26 9.84
CA ARG A 86 3.35 -9.87 10.02
C ARG A 86 2.24 -9.16 9.23
N ARG A 87 2.53 -8.00 8.62
CA ARG A 87 1.61 -7.32 7.68
C ARG A 87 1.35 -8.14 6.42
N PHE A 88 2.29 -8.99 6.05
CA PHE A 88 2.13 -9.94 4.96
C PHE A 88 1.54 -11.25 5.49
N THR A 89 0.48 -11.73 4.86
CA THR A 89 -0.23 -12.95 5.24
C THR A 89 -0.23 -13.95 4.08
N ASP A 90 -0.95 -15.05 4.21
CA ASP A 90 -0.91 -16.21 3.29
C ASP A 90 -1.19 -15.90 1.81
N HIS A 91 -1.75 -14.71 1.51
CA HIS A 91 -1.99 -14.28 0.13
C HIS A 91 -0.71 -13.81 -0.59
N VAL A 92 0.38 -13.59 0.13
CA VAL A 92 1.65 -13.09 -0.42
C VAL A 92 2.53 -14.27 -0.79
N ASP A 93 2.33 -14.81 -1.97
CA ASP A 93 3.20 -15.81 -2.58
C ASP A 93 4.32 -15.18 -3.43
N ALA A 94 5.12 -16.03 -4.08
CA ALA A 94 6.23 -15.56 -4.92
C ALA A 94 5.75 -14.74 -6.12
N ALA A 95 4.64 -15.12 -6.75
CA ALA A 95 4.09 -14.44 -7.92
C ALA A 95 3.52 -13.06 -7.54
N TYR A 96 2.80 -12.99 -6.42
CA TYR A 96 2.32 -11.73 -5.85
C TYR A 96 3.48 -10.79 -5.52
N THR A 97 4.52 -11.33 -4.84
CA THR A 97 5.69 -10.55 -4.44
C THR A 97 6.42 -9.99 -5.65
N GLU A 98 6.67 -10.81 -6.67
CA GLU A 98 7.34 -10.37 -7.90
C GLU A 98 6.55 -9.26 -8.61
N ALA A 99 5.26 -9.49 -8.85
CA ALA A 99 4.41 -8.53 -9.56
C ALA A 99 4.33 -7.19 -8.80
N LYS A 100 4.07 -7.23 -7.50
CA LYS A 100 3.97 -6.03 -6.67
C LYS A 100 5.31 -5.31 -6.49
N ALA A 101 6.41 -6.02 -6.29
CA ALA A 101 7.73 -5.42 -6.15
C ALA A 101 8.15 -4.69 -7.44
N ILE A 102 7.86 -5.25 -8.62
CA ILE A 102 8.12 -4.59 -9.91
C ILE A 102 7.28 -3.33 -10.06
N GLU A 103 5.98 -3.40 -9.77
CA GLU A 103 5.08 -2.26 -9.83
C GLU A 103 5.51 -1.15 -8.84
N THR A 104 5.74 -1.49 -7.60
CA THR A 104 6.18 -0.56 -6.56
C THR A 104 7.49 0.11 -6.93
N TYR A 105 8.48 -0.65 -7.41
CA TYR A 105 9.75 -0.09 -7.87
C TYR A 105 9.57 0.86 -9.06
N SER A 106 8.68 0.54 -9.99
CA SER A 106 8.43 1.40 -11.16
C SER A 106 7.82 2.76 -10.78
N HIS A 107 7.16 2.85 -9.62
CA HIS A 107 6.55 4.06 -9.09
C HIS A 107 7.35 4.75 -7.97
N GLU A 108 8.53 4.23 -7.59
CA GLU A 108 9.33 4.74 -6.46
C GLU A 108 9.59 6.25 -6.49
N TYR A 109 9.84 6.78 -7.69
CA TYR A 109 10.09 8.21 -7.91
C TYR A 109 8.99 8.90 -8.71
N ALA A 110 7.87 8.21 -8.94
CA ALA A 110 6.73 8.79 -9.62
C ALA A 110 5.96 9.72 -8.67
N MET A 111 5.28 10.69 -9.24
CA MET A 111 4.34 11.51 -8.49
C MET A 111 3.10 10.67 -8.16
N HIS A 112 2.77 10.55 -6.87
CA HIS A 112 1.59 9.83 -6.42
C HIS A 112 0.39 10.77 -6.42
N PHE A 113 -0.51 10.55 -7.37
CA PHE A 113 -1.77 11.28 -7.42
C PHE A 113 -2.84 10.59 -6.57
N PRO A 114 -3.78 11.36 -5.97
CA PRO A 114 -4.85 10.78 -5.17
C PRO A 114 -5.79 9.90 -6.02
N HIS A 115 -6.31 8.85 -5.40
CA HIS A 115 -7.28 7.91 -5.98
C HIS A 115 -6.77 7.06 -7.16
N ILE A 116 -5.48 7.09 -7.48
CA ILE A 116 -4.91 6.19 -8.47
C ILE A 116 -4.83 4.78 -7.88
N GLN A 117 -5.37 3.81 -8.59
CA GLN A 117 -5.28 2.39 -8.28
C GLN A 117 -4.21 1.75 -9.17
N TRP A 118 -3.42 0.87 -8.60
CA TRP A 118 -2.40 0.11 -9.31
C TRP A 118 -2.92 -1.28 -9.69
N ASP A 119 -2.43 -1.82 -10.79
CA ASP A 119 -3.03 -2.98 -11.45
C ASP A 119 -2.40 -4.33 -11.08
N ALA A 120 -1.16 -4.35 -10.58
CA ALA A 120 -0.47 -5.61 -10.32
C ALA A 120 -1.12 -6.39 -9.17
N ALA A 121 -1.21 -7.69 -9.35
CA ALA A 121 -1.69 -8.66 -8.34
C ALA A 121 -3.01 -8.28 -7.67
N ARG A 122 -3.97 -7.76 -8.46
CA ARG A 122 -5.35 -7.48 -8.04
C ARG A 122 -6.13 -8.78 -7.81
N ASN A 123 -7.27 -8.68 -7.15
CA ASN A 123 -8.23 -9.78 -6.90
C ASN A 123 -7.70 -10.92 -6.02
N VAL A 124 -6.69 -10.68 -5.19
CA VAL A 124 -6.11 -11.70 -4.31
C VAL A 124 -6.78 -11.73 -2.93
N LYS A 125 -7.15 -10.57 -2.40
CA LYS A 125 -7.92 -10.45 -1.14
C LYS A 125 -9.29 -9.88 -1.43
N THR A 126 -10.30 -10.76 -1.46
CA THR A 126 -11.69 -10.39 -1.76
C THR A 126 -12.59 -10.60 -0.54
N GLY A 127 -13.60 -9.75 -0.40
CA GLY A 127 -14.66 -9.90 0.59
C GLY A 127 -15.69 -10.96 0.20
N PRO A 128 -16.55 -11.39 1.14
CA PRO A 128 -17.57 -12.41 0.86
C PRO A 128 -18.62 -12.02 -0.19
N VAL A 129 -18.78 -10.74 -0.46
CA VAL A 129 -19.76 -10.21 -1.41
C VAL A 129 -19.12 -9.60 -2.66
N ASP A 130 -17.83 -9.79 -2.85
CA ASP A 130 -17.06 -9.26 -3.99
C ASP A 130 -17.70 -9.61 -5.35
N ASP A 131 -18.03 -10.89 -5.56
CA ASP A 131 -18.67 -11.36 -6.80
C ASP A 131 -20.03 -10.67 -7.06
N VAL A 132 -20.78 -10.39 -5.99
CA VAL A 132 -22.09 -9.71 -6.09
C VAL A 132 -21.89 -8.26 -6.49
N LEU A 133 -20.92 -7.57 -5.89
CA LEU A 133 -20.61 -6.16 -6.20
C LEU A 133 -20.15 -6.00 -7.65
N ARG A 134 -19.25 -6.89 -8.10
CA ARG A 134 -18.81 -6.93 -9.51
C ARG A 134 -19.95 -7.21 -10.47
N ALA A 135 -20.84 -8.16 -10.13
CA ALA A 135 -22.01 -8.47 -10.95
C ALA A 135 -23.00 -7.30 -11.03
N GLN A 136 -22.99 -6.39 -10.05
CA GLN A 136 -23.76 -5.15 -10.04
C GLN A 136 -23.05 -4.00 -10.77
N GLY A 137 -21.85 -4.24 -11.31
CA GLY A 137 -21.10 -3.26 -12.07
C GLY A 137 -20.22 -2.33 -11.24
N ALA A 138 -19.86 -2.73 -10.01
CA ALA A 138 -18.95 -1.94 -9.18
C ALA A 138 -17.58 -1.78 -9.84
N GLU A 139 -17.06 -0.58 -9.85
CA GLU A 139 -15.64 -0.32 -10.05
C GLU A 139 -14.89 -0.60 -8.75
N MET A 140 -13.84 -1.43 -8.82
CA MET A 140 -13.17 -1.94 -7.62
C MET A 140 -11.82 -1.27 -7.40
N GLY A 141 -11.55 -0.86 -6.16
CA GLY A 141 -10.24 -0.40 -5.70
C GLY A 141 -9.60 -1.37 -4.70
N ALA A 142 -8.28 -1.32 -4.55
CA ALA A 142 -7.54 -2.10 -3.58
C ALA A 142 -7.09 -1.23 -2.39
N TYR A 143 -7.49 -1.61 -1.18
CA TYR A 143 -7.18 -0.91 0.07
C TYR A 143 -6.56 -1.88 1.08
N GLY A 144 -5.29 -1.69 1.39
CA GLY A 144 -4.54 -2.66 2.21
C GLY A 144 -4.52 -4.07 1.61
N GLY A 145 -4.53 -4.14 0.27
CA GLY A 145 -4.62 -5.38 -0.49
C GLY A 145 -6.03 -5.97 -0.63
N TRP A 146 -7.04 -5.45 0.06
CA TRP A 146 -8.43 -5.90 -0.06
C TRP A 146 -9.14 -5.19 -1.20
N GLU A 147 -9.82 -5.97 -2.05
CA GLU A 147 -10.73 -5.44 -3.05
C GLU A 147 -11.97 -4.88 -2.38
N ARG A 148 -12.39 -3.70 -2.80
CA ARG A 148 -13.55 -2.99 -2.28
C ARG A 148 -14.19 -2.19 -3.41
N ALA A 149 -15.52 -2.12 -3.45
CA ALA A 149 -16.21 -1.23 -4.37
C ALA A 149 -15.90 0.23 -4.05
N ASP A 150 -15.42 0.97 -5.04
CA ASP A 150 -15.16 2.40 -4.95
C ASP A 150 -16.40 3.21 -5.34
N TYR A 151 -17.07 2.83 -6.43
CA TYR A 151 -18.31 3.43 -6.92
C TYR A 151 -18.99 2.51 -7.91
N PHE A 152 -20.23 2.82 -8.24
CA PHE A 152 -21.01 2.13 -9.27
C PHE A 152 -21.23 3.07 -10.45
N PRO A 153 -20.49 2.88 -11.55
CA PRO A 153 -20.64 3.72 -12.74
C PRO A 153 -22.06 3.59 -13.33
N ASP A 154 -22.60 4.69 -13.81
CA ASP A 154 -23.80 4.65 -14.62
C ASP A 154 -23.50 4.10 -16.03
N ASN A 155 -24.56 3.77 -16.80
CA ASN A 155 -24.44 2.99 -18.03
C ASN A 155 -23.59 3.64 -19.13
N ASP A 156 -23.34 4.95 -19.06
CA ASP A 156 -22.62 5.71 -20.06
C ASP A 156 -21.18 6.05 -19.63
N PHE A 157 -20.82 5.82 -18.37
CA PHE A 157 -19.50 6.12 -17.85
C PHE A 157 -18.54 4.94 -18.02
N VAL A 158 -17.42 5.19 -18.71
CA VAL A 158 -16.31 4.24 -18.80
C VAL A 158 -15.30 4.57 -17.70
N PRO A 159 -15.11 3.68 -16.69
CA PRO A 159 -14.16 3.90 -15.62
C PRO A 159 -12.76 4.21 -16.14
N HIS A 160 -12.18 5.30 -15.67
CA HIS A 160 -10.78 5.66 -15.94
C HIS A 160 -10.25 6.58 -14.85
N GLN A 161 -8.93 6.67 -14.74
CA GLN A 161 -8.20 7.50 -13.79
C GLN A 161 -7.40 8.55 -14.54
N ILE A 162 -7.16 9.69 -13.92
CA ILE A 162 -6.28 10.74 -14.46
C ILE A 162 -5.19 11.08 -13.43
N ASP A 163 -3.98 11.30 -13.92
CA ASP A 163 -2.84 11.73 -13.11
C ASP A 163 -2.96 13.23 -12.81
N SER A 164 -3.77 13.56 -11.80
CA SER A 164 -4.09 14.94 -11.43
C SER A 164 -4.42 15.06 -9.94
N TYR A 165 -4.17 16.24 -9.37
CA TYR A 165 -4.69 16.67 -8.07
C TYR A 165 -6.09 17.28 -8.15
N ASP A 166 -6.63 17.47 -9.35
CA ASP A 166 -8.01 17.88 -9.57
C ASP A 166 -8.97 16.70 -9.29
N ARG A 167 -10.26 16.98 -9.39
CA ARG A 167 -11.30 15.97 -9.22
C ARG A 167 -11.17 14.88 -10.28
N GLN A 168 -11.23 13.63 -9.82
CA GLN A 168 -11.28 12.48 -10.71
C GLN A 168 -12.56 12.45 -11.54
N PRO A 169 -12.59 11.82 -12.72
CA PRO A 169 -13.76 11.78 -13.61
C PRO A 169 -15.02 11.19 -12.97
N PHE A 170 -14.85 10.30 -11.99
CA PHE A 170 -15.97 9.67 -11.26
C PHE A 170 -16.53 10.53 -10.11
N PHE A 171 -16.06 11.76 -9.92
CA PHE A 171 -16.46 12.61 -8.78
C PHE A 171 -17.96 12.82 -8.65
N ASP A 172 -18.66 13.07 -9.76
CA ASP A 172 -20.09 13.33 -9.75
C ASP A 172 -20.90 12.07 -9.46
N ILE A 173 -20.38 10.89 -9.87
CA ILE A 173 -20.99 9.58 -9.57
C ILE A 173 -20.94 9.34 -8.07
N VAL A 174 -19.76 9.43 -7.46
CA VAL A 174 -19.60 9.32 -5.99
C VAL A 174 -20.43 10.37 -5.26
N GLY A 175 -20.51 11.60 -5.78
CA GLY A 175 -21.34 12.65 -5.25
C GLY A 175 -22.85 12.31 -5.26
N ALA A 176 -23.31 11.60 -6.28
CA ALA A 176 -24.70 11.13 -6.36
C ALA A 176 -24.97 10.01 -5.33
N GLU A 177 -24.06 9.04 -5.19
CA GLU A 177 -24.15 8.00 -4.17
C GLU A 177 -24.17 8.58 -2.75
N CYS A 178 -23.29 9.54 -2.45
CA CYS A 178 -23.28 10.25 -1.16
C CYS A 178 -24.60 10.93 -0.86
N ARG A 179 -25.19 11.63 -1.82
CA ARG A 179 -26.52 12.27 -1.65
C ARG A 179 -27.62 11.24 -1.41
N HIS A 180 -27.56 10.10 -2.09
CA HIS A 180 -28.53 9.03 -1.89
C HIS A 180 -28.45 8.48 -0.46
N VAL A 181 -27.27 8.17 0.02
CA VAL A 181 -27.06 7.66 1.41
C VAL A 181 -27.50 8.69 2.46
N GLN A 182 -27.36 10.00 2.19
CA GLN A 182 -27.83 11.05 3.11
C GLN A 182 -29.34 11.21 3.16
N SER A 183 -30.06 10.88 2.09
CA SER A 183 -31.53 11.04 1.99
C SER A 183 -32.29 9.73 2.16
N ASP A 184 -31.60 8.60 2.07
CA ASP A 184 -32.21 7.28 2.08
C ASP A 184 -31.24 6.28 2.82
N VAL A 185 -31.19 5.03 2.40
CA VAL A 185 -30.36 3.99 3.01
C VAL A 185 -29.26 3.53 2.06
N GLY A 186 -28.06 3.31 2.60
CA GLY A 186 -26.91 2.72 1.87
C GLY A 186 -26.37 1.47 2.57
N LEU A 187 -25.81 0.58 1.77
CA LEU A 187 -25.07 -0.60 2.24
C LEU A 187 -23.64 -0.53 1.72
N LEU A 188 -22.67 -0.56 2.65
CA LEU A 188 -21.25 -0.56 2.32
C LEU A 188 -20.60 -1.87 2.75
N ASP A 189 -19.83 -2.50 1.86
CA ASP A 189 -18.93 -3.59 2.22
C ASP A 189 -17.54 -3.04 2.58
N LEU A 190 -17.06 -3.39 3.78
CA LEU A 190 -15.77 -2.92 4.32
C LEU A 190 -14.92 -4.13 4.73
N PRO A 191 -14.46 -4.95 3.79
CA PRO A 191 -13.78 -6.22 4.09
C PRO A 191 -12.42 -6.01 4.77
N GLY A 192 -11.73 -4.90 4.50
CA GLY A 192 -10.38 -4.61 5.01
C GLY A 192 -10.31 -4.16 6.47
N PHE A 193 -11.46 -3.98 7.15
CA PHE A 193 -11.48 -3.59 8.56
C PHE A 193 -11.51 -4.80 9.48
N SER A 194 -10.67 -4.78 10.52
CA SER A 194 -10.72 -5.75 11.61
C SER A 194 -12.01 -5.60 12.42
N ARG A 195 -12.58 -6.72 12.81
CA ARG A 195 -13.81 -6.77 13.60
C ARG A 195 -13.53 -7.40 14.95
N PHE A 196 -13.88 -6.69 16.02
CA PHE A 196 -13.71 -7.15 17.39
C PHE A 196 -15.06 -7.29 18.08
N ALA A 197 -15.29 -8.42 18.74
CA ALA A 197 -16.44 -8.59 19.62
C ALA A 197 -15.98 -8.41 21.07
N ILE A 198 -16.50 -7.40 21.75
CA ILE A 198 -16.23 -7.13 23.16
C ILE A 198 -17.48 -7.49 23.94
N SER A 199 -17.35 -8.43 24.86
CA SER A 199 -18.49 -8.93 25.64
C SER A 199 -18.14 -9.09 27.11
N GLY A 200 -19.16 -9.17 27.96
CA GLY A 200 -19.04 -9.37 29.39
C GLY A 200 -19.57 -8.21 30.24
N LYS A 201 -19.65 -8.45 31.53
CA LYS A 201 -20.12 -7.45 32.50
C LYS A 201 -19.12 -6.29 32.56
N GLY A 202 -19.56 -5.10 32.17
CA GLY A 202 -18.72 -3.90 32.13
C GLY A 202 -18.08 -3.57 30.79
N ALA A 203 -18.35 -4.33 29.71
CA ALA A 203 -17.82 -4.07 28.38
C ALA A 203 -18.11 -2.64 27.87
N ALA A 204 -19.34 -2.16 28.05
CA ALA A 204 -19.72 -0.79 27.68
C ALA A 204 -18.93 0.26 28.49
N ALA A 205 -18.84 0.10 29.81
CA ALA A 205 -18.13 1.04 30.66
C ALA A 205 -16.61 1.06 30.38
N TRP A 206 -16.05 -0.07 29.94
CA TRP A 206 -14.66 -0.12 29.52
C TRP A 206 -14.44 0.63 28.19
N LEU A 207 -15.36 0.46 27.24
CA LEU A 207 -15.28 1.19 25.95
C LEU A 207 -15.46 2.70 26.11
N GLU A 208 -16.21 3.15 27.12
CA GLU A 208 -16.36 4.59 27.43
C GLU A 208 -15.10 5.23 28.03
N GLN A 209 -14.10 4.43 28.42
CA GLN A 209 -12.83 4.88 29.01
C GLN A 209 -11.67 4.93 27.99
N LEU A 210 -11.88 4.39 26.78
CA LEU A 210 -10.94 4.43 25.67
C LEU A 210 -11.06 5.74 24.88
#